data_5ed09153eea13e0b187283d4a8b18bcf
#
_entry.id   5ed09153eea13e0b187283d4a8b18bcf
#
_cell.length_a   1.000
_cell.length_b   1.000
_cell.length_c   1.000
_cell.angle_alpha   90.00
_cell.angle_beta   90.00
_cell.angle_gamma   90.00
#
_symmetry.space_group_name_H-M   'P 1'
#
loop_
_entity.id
_entity.type
_entity.pdbx_description
1 polymer ?
#
loop_
_entity_poly.entity_id
_entity_poly.type
_entity_poly.pdbx_seq_one_letter_code
_entity_poly.pdbx_strand_id
1 'polypeptide(L)'
;MDPEKRGLKHIISKKFNLENIFIGVIILLVIIVMINIILTFNLNKDLKKSAEAVQERLKPAKIELIVIKNSKCNDCFDISTIVSHVKNANVNITKEIMHEFDSKEGKELISKYKIEKIPTVIATGEIDKFNIQGLERKQNILLLTKVDPPYTSPATGKIEGRVILYHLKDSECGKCNDLTPLINQIKGAGVKIYEEKIIEPNSEEGK
;
A
#
# COMPACT_ATOMS: atom_id res chain seq x y z
N MET A 1 -48.75 -57.69 46.78
CA MET A 1 -47.38 -57.78 47.28
C MET A 1 -46.49 -58.13 46.13
N ASP A 2 -45.86 -57.14 45.56
CA ASP A 2 -45.32 -57.18 44.22
C ASP A 2 -43.90 -57.80 44.17
N PRO A 3 -43.64 -58.84 43.37
CA PRO A 3 -42.38 -59.56 43.33
C PRO A 3 -41.32 -58.82 42.52
N GLU A 4 -41.63 -57.70 41.93
CA GLU A 4 -40.74 -57.01 40.97
C GLU A 4 -39.68 -56.12 41.61
N LYS A 5 -39.75 -55.83 42.91
CA LYS A 5 -38.77 -54.98 43.63
C LYS A 5 -37.54 -55.71 44.19
N ARG A 6 -37.42 -57.03 44.04
CA ARG A 6 -36.26 -57.80 44.54
C ARG A 6 -35.14 -58.03 43.52
N GLY A 7 -35.39 -57.78 42.23
CA GLY A 7 -34.41 -58.01 41.17
C GLY A 7 -33.37 -56.90 40.99
N LEU A 8 -33.69 -55.68 41.40
CA LEU A 8 -32.84 -54.52 41.05
C LEU A 8 -31.75 -54.22 42.10
N LYS A 9 -31.83 -54.78 43.30
CA LYS A 9 -30.83 -54.58 44.36
C LYS A 9 -29.65 -55.55 44.28
N HIS A 10 -29.67 -56.57 43.42
CA HIS A 10 -28.60 -57.58 43.38
C HIS A 10 -27.53 -57.29 42.32
N ILE A 11 -27.71 -56.28 41.49
CA ILE A 11 -26.77 -55.95 40.40
C ILE A 11 -25.72 -54.89 40.84
N ILE A 12 -25.92 -54.17 41.95
CA ILE A 12 -25.04 -53.05 42.36
C ILE A 12 -24.09 -53.45 43.49
N SER A 13 -24.11 -54.68 43.98
CA SER A 13 -23.15 -55.16 44.99
C SER A 13 -21.99 -56.00 44.40
N LYS A 14 -21.42 -55.51 43.31
CA LYS A 14 -20.09 -55.96 42.93
C LYS A 14 -19.10 -55.26 43.88
N LYS A 15 -18.51 -56.03 44.83
CA LYS A 15 -17.44 -55.54 45.70
C LYS A 15 -16.47 -54.75 44.85
N PHE A 16 -16.48 -53.42 44.96
CA PHE A 16 -15.46 -52.56 44.42
C PHE A 16 -14.22 -52.86 45.29
N ASN A 17 -13.36 -53.75 44.83
CA ASN A 17 -12.06 -54.00 45.44
C ASN A 17 -11.24 -52.74 45.34
N LEU A 18 -10.67 -52.30 46.45
CA LEU A 18 -9.81 -51.11 46.52
C LEU A 18 -8.70 -51.16 45.45
N GLU A 19 -8.19 -52.32 45.15
CA GLU A 19 -7.22 -52.59 44.08
C GLU A 19 -7.76 -52.21 42.68
N ASN A 20 -9.02 -52.57 42.38
CA ASN A 20 -9.62 -52.23 41.08
C ASN A 20 -9.82 -50.73 40.93
N ILE A 21 -10.16 -50.02 42.01
CA ILE A 21 -10.25 -48.55 42.02
C ILE A 21 -8.90 -47.92 41.77
N PHE A 22 -7.84 -48.45 42.44
CA PHE A 22 -6.49 -47.94 42.29
C PHE A 22 -5.95 -48.15 40.85
N ILE A 23 -6.17 -49.31 40.26
CA ILE A 23 -5.84 -49.58 38.86
C ILE A 23 -6.60 -48.64 37.90
N GLY A 24 -7.89 -48.42 38.17
CA GLY A 24 -8.71 -47.47 37.36
C GLY A 24 -8.19 -46.05 37.38
N VAL A 25 -7.77 -45.58 38.58
CA VAL A 25 -7.17 -44.25 38.75
C VAL A 25 -5.83 -44.14 38.00
N ILE A 26 -4.97 -45.16 38.06
CA ILE A 26 -3.70 -45.18 37.34
C ILE A 26 -3.96 -45.10 35.80
N ILE A 27 -4.89 -45.90 35.30
CA ILE A 27 -5.22 -45.91 33.87
C ILE A 27 -5.73 -44.52 33.45
N LEU A 28 -6.61 -43.89 34.25
CA LEU A 28 -7.11 -42.56 33.99
C LEU A 28 -5.97 -41.52 33.93
N LEU A 29 -5.04 -41.57 34.88
CA LEU A 29 -3.88 -40.65 34.92
C LEU A 29 -3.00 -40.84 33.67
N VAL A 30 -2.74 -42.09 33.25
CA VAL A 30 -1.98 -42.36 32.03
C VAL A 30 -2.67 -41.79 30.80
N ILE A 31 -4.00 -41.93 30.71
CA ILE A 31 -4.78 -41.35 29.60
C ILE A 31 -4.67 -39.84 29.61
N ILE A 32 -4.80 -39.20 30.76
CA ILE A 32 -4.67 -37.73 30.88
C ILE A 32 -3.28 -37.27 30.44
N VAL A 33 -2.22 -37.98 30.86
CA VAL A 33 -0.83 -37.65 30.44
C VAL A 33 -0.68 -37.79 28.93
N MET A 34 -1.19 -38.87 28.34
CA MET A 34 -1.12 -39.08 26.88
C MET A 34 -1.87 -37.99 26.12
N ILE A 35 -3.05 -37.61 26.58
CA ILE A 35 -3.80 -36.48 25.98
C ILE A 35 -3.01 -35.18 26.05
N ASN A 36 -2.42 -34.87 27.21
CA ASN A 36 -1.59 -33.68 27.39
C ASN A 36 -0.36 -33.69 26.46
N ILE A 37 0.28 -34.80 26.29
CA ILE A 37 1.43 -34.95 25.37
C ILE A 37 0.99 -34.67 23.93
N ILE A 38 -0.13 -35.24 23.47
CA ILE A 38 -0.67 -35.02 22.12
C ILE A 38 -1.04 -33.56 21.90
N LEU A 39 -1.74 -32.95 22.87
CA LEU A 39 -2.11 -31.53 22.82
C LEU A 39 -0.87 -30.63 22.75
N THR A 40 0.13 -30.90 23.59
CA THR A 40 1.38 -30.12 23.60
C THR A 40 2.15 -30.25 22.28
N PHE A 41 2.18 -31.43 21.69
CA PHE A 41 2.81 -31.64 20.39
C PHE A 41 2.11 -30.87 19.28
N ASN A 42 0.77 -30.90 19.22
CA ASN A 42 -0.01 -30.16 18.24
C ASN A 42 0.17 -28.64 18.43
N LEU A 43 0.09 -28.14 19.66
CA LEU A 43 0.27 -26.73 19.98
C LEU A 43 1.67 -26.23 19.56
N ASN A 44 2.72 -27.00 19.86
CA ASN A 44 4.08 -26.65 19.47
C ASN A 44 4.27 -26.61 17.95
N LYS A 45 3.62 -27.50 17.21
CA LYS A 45 3.65 -27.51 15.75
C LYS A 45 2.98 -26.27 15.18
N ASP A 46 1.82 -25.88 15.71
CA ASP A 46 1.08 -24.69 15.26
C ASP A 46 1.83 -23.40 15.63
N LEU A 47 2.41 -23.33 16.82
CA LEU A 47 3.24 -22.20 17.25
C LEU A 47 4.48 -22.04 16.37
N LYS A 48 5.16 -23.13 16.04
CA LYS A 48 6.33 -23.12 15.17
C LYS A 48 5.96 -22.63 13.76
N LYS A 49 4.86 -23.14 13.19
CA LYS A 49 4.35 -22.70 11.89
C LYS A 49 3.96 -21.23 11.89
N SER A 50 3.32 -20.77 12.95
CA SER A 50 2.97 -19.34 13.09
C SER A 50 4.20 -18.46 13.23
N ALA A 51 5.20 -18.88 14.01
CA ALA A 51 6.46 -18.15 14.17
C ALA A 51 7.25 -18.06 12.85
N GLU A 52 7.33 -19.16 12.08
CA GLU A 52 7.95 -19.17 10.75
C GLU A 52 7.23 -18.24 9.78
N ALA A 53 5.89 -18.22 9.79
CA ALA A 53 5.08 -17.32 8.96
C ALA A 53 5.29 -15.84 9.32
N VAL A 54 5.41 -15.52 10.61
CA VAL A 54 5.73 -14.16 11.07
C VAL A 54 7.15 -13.77 10.64
N GLN A 55 8.12 -14.66 10.81
CA GLN A 55 9.50 -14.41 10.44
C GLN A 55 9.67 -14.22 8.91
N GLU A 56 8.89 -14.95 8.10
CA GLU A 56 8.87 -14.76 6.64
C GLU A 56 8.28 -13.39 6.24
N ARG A 57 7.27 -12.89 6.98
CA ARG A 57 6.70 -11.56 6.76
C ARG A 57 7.65 -10.43 7.16
N LEU A 58 8.54 -10.66 8.11
CA LEU A 58 9.53 -9.68 8.56
C LEU A 58 10.72 -9.53 7.59
N LYS A 59 10.93 -10.52 6.70
CA LYS A 59 11.98 -10.40 5.67
C LYS A 59 11.65 -9.26 4.71
N PRO A 60 12.65 -8.49 4.27
CA PRO A 60 12.47 -7.46 3.25
C PRO A 60 11.80 -8.03 2.00
N ALA A 61 10.75 -7.37 1.52
CA ALA A 61 10.04 -7.77 0.31
C ALA A 61 10.94 -7.59 -0.91
N LYS A 62 11.09 -8.63 -1.72
CA LYS A 62 11.84 -8.54 -2.98
C LYS A 62 10.97 -7.89 -4.03
N ILE A 63 11.42 -6.75 -4.54
CA ILE A 63 10.68 -5.97 -5.54
C ILE A 63 11.56 -5.54 -6.70
N GLU A 64 10.92 -5.30 -7.82
CA GLU A 64 11.49 -4.52 -8.93
C GLU A 64 10.80 -3.16 -8.97
N LEU A 65 11.58 -2.11 -9.11
CA LEU A 65 11.10 -0.72 -9.18
C LEU A 65 11.29 -0.21 -10.61
N ILE A 66 10.22 0.26 -11.23
CA ILE A 66 10.23 0.83 -12.57
C ILE A 66 9.72 2.26 -12.49
N VAL A 67 10.49 3.18 -13.02
CA VAL A 67 10.14 4.60 -13.14
C VAL A 67 9.91 4.93 -14.60
N ILE A 68 8.77 5.53 -14.92
CA ILE A 68 8.52 6.08 -16.25
C ILE A 68 8.47 7.59 -16.13
N LYS A 69 9.29 8.28 -16.91
CA LYS A 69 9.44 9.74 -16.87
C LYS A 69 9.43 10.36 -18.27
N ASN A 70 9.31 11.68 -18.31
CA ASN A 70 9.59 12.50 -19.47
C ASN A 70 10.75 13.45 -19.12
N SER A 71 11.95 13.13 -19.59
CA SER A 71 13.15 13.96 -19.34
C SER A 71 13.08 15.37 -19.94
N LYS A 72 12.12 15.63 -20.86
CA LYS A 72 11.89 16.95 -21.44
C LYS A 72 10.98 17.83 -20.57
N CYS A 73 10.39 17.29 -19.52
CA CYS A 73 9.54 18.04 -18.59
C CYS A 73 10.27 18.32 -17.28
N ASN A 74 10.92 19.46 -17.20
CA ASN A 74 11.66 19.85 -16.01
C ASN A 74 10.77 20.32 -14.84
N ASP A 75 9.55 20.75 -15.14
CA ASP A 75 8.57 21.27 -14.19
C ASP A 75 7.47 20.25 -13.80
N CYS A 76 7.52 19.05 -14.38
CA CYS A 76 6.60 17.97 -14.04
C CYS A 76 6.69 17.55 -12.56
N PHE A 77 5.65 16.85 -12.11
CA PHE A 77 5.57 16.30 -10.76
C PHE A 77 6.87 15.59 -10.35
N ASP A 78 7.37 15.91 -9.17
CA ASP A 78 8.58 15.28 -8.63
C ASP A 78 8.23 14.00 -7.89
N ILE A 79 8.64 12.87 -8.45
CA ILE A 79 8.44 11.54 -7.87
C ILE A 79 9.55 11.12 -6.89
N SER A 80 10.56 11.94 -6.69
CA SER A 80 11.72 11.59 -5.85
C SER A 80 11.32 11.22 -4.42
N THR A 81 10.35 11.91 -3.86
CA THR A 81 9.77 11.61 -2.54
C THR A 81 9.14 10.22 -2.51
N ILE A 82 8.35 9.85 -3.52
CA ILE A 82 7.71 8.53 -3.60
C ILE A 82 8.76 7.43 -3.75
N VAL A 83 9.73 7.63 -4.64
CA VAL A 83 10.86 6.69 -4.83
C VAL A 83 11.65 6.52 -3.52
N SER A 84 11.90 7.61 -2.80
CA SER A 84 12.56 7.57 -1.49
C SER A 84 11.75 6.82 -0.45
N HIS A 85 10.43 7.00 -0.40
CA HIS A 85 9.55 6.24 0.49
C HIS A 85 9.60 4.74 0.18
N VAL A 86 9.63 4.35 -1.10
CA VAL A 86 9.80 2.95 -1.49
C VAL A 86 11.16 2.42 -1.02
N LYS A 87 12.24 3.17 -1.24
CA LYS A 87 13.61 2.76 -0.86
C LYS A 87 13.80 2.64 0.65
N ASN A 88 13.09 3.43 1.43
CA ASN A 88 13.15 3.42 2.91
C ASN A 88 12.17 2.41 3.55
N ALA A 89 11.32 1.76 2.77
CA ALA A 89 10.46 0.70 3.26
C ALA A 89 11.26 -0.59 3.51
N ASN A 90 10.63 -1.56 4.18
CA ASN A 90 11.23 -2.88 4.38
C ASN A 90 11.23 -3.72 3.09
N VAL A 91 12.01 -3.26 2.10
CA VAL A 91 12.11 -3.86 0.77
C VAL A 91 13.57 -4.12 0.37
N ASN A 92 13.76 -5.15 -0.45
CA ASN A 92 14.99 -5.41 -1.18
C ASN A 92 14.71 -5.17 -2.67
N ILE A 93 15.20 -4.05 -3.20
CA ILE A 93 15.05 -3.69 -4.61
C ILE A 93 16.04 -4.53 -5.40
N THR A 94 15.54 -5.54 -6.08
CA THR A 94 16.34 -6.47 -6.89
C THR A 94 16.71 -5.86 -8.25
N LYS A 95 15.88 -4.92 -8.74
CA LYS A 95 16.08 -4.23 -10.00
C LYS A 95 15.45 -2.84 -9.95
N GLU A 96 16.18 -1.83 -10.39
CA GLU A 96 15.68 -0.47 -10.59
C GLU A 96 15.86 -0.09 -12.06
N ILE A 97 14.75 0.26 -12.72
CA ILE A 97 14.74 0.57 -14.16
C ILE A 97 14.07 1.91 -14.36
N MET A 98 14.62 2.70 -15.27
CA MET A 98 14.05 3.97 -15.68
C MET A 98 13.80 3.96 -17.18
N HIS A 99 12.58 4.27 -17.60
CA HIS A 99 12.18 4.37 -19.00
C HIS A 99 11.69 5.78 -19.31
N GLU A 100 12.03 6.24 -20.51
CA GLU A 100 11.33 7.37 -21.10
C GLU A 100 9.94 6.94 -21.55
N PHE A 101 8.94 7.82 -21.38
CA PHE A 101 7.54 7.49 -21.70
C PHE A 101 7.33 7.20 -23.21
N ASP A 102 8.16 7.79 -24.07
CA ASP A 102 8.11 7.64 -25.53
C ASP A 102 8.99 6.47 -26.06
N SER A 103 9.77 5.81 -25.17
CA SER A 103 10.50 4.60 -25.50
C SER A 103 9.56 3.43 -25.80
N LYS A 104 10.06 2.39 -26.45
CA LYS A 104 9.27 1.19 -26.75
C LYS A 104 8.76 0.54 -25.47
N GLU A 105 9.66 0.31 -24.53
CA GLU A 105 9.36 -0.31 -23.22
C GLU A 105 8.42 0.56 -22.37
N GLY A 106 8.63 1.88 -22.40
CA GLY A 106 7.75 2.84 -21.71
C GLY A 106 6.32 2.77 -22.24
N LYS A 107 6.14 2.77 -23.57
CA LYS A 107 4.82 2.66 -24.23
C LYS A 107 4.14 1.33 -23.92
N GLU A 108 4.88 0.23 -23.92
CA GLU A 108 4.35 -1.10 -23.58
C GLU A 108 3.82 -1.12 -22.14
N LEU A 109 4.57 -0.57 -21.18
CA LEU A 109 4.17 -0.48 -19.78
C LEU A 109 2.96 0.44 -19.58
N ILE A 110 2.96 1.60 -20.25
CA ILE A 110 1.85 2.57 -20.23
C ILE A 110 0.56 1.90 -20.71
N SER A 111 0.61 1.21 -21.83
CA SER A 111 -0.54 0.49 -22.40
C SER A 111 -1.00 -0.65 -21.51
N LYS A 112 -0.05 -1.47 -21.02
CA LYS A 112 -0.33 -2.63 -20.17
C LYS A 112 -1.05 -2.25 -18.86
N TYR A 113 -0.59 -1.19 -18.21
CA TYR A 113 -1.11 -0.78 -16.89
C TYR A 113 -2.10 0.39 -16.95
N LYS A 114 -2.43 0.86 -18.17
CA LYS A 114 -3.34 1.99 -18.43
C LYS A 114 -2.92 3.23 -17.64
N ILE A 115 -1.67 3.63 -17.84
CA ILE A 115 -1.08 4.79 -17.16
C ILE A 115 -1.53 6.05 -17.91
N GLU A 116 -2.11 6.99 -17.17
CA GLU A 116 -2.69 8.22 -17.73
C GLU A 116 -1.80 9.45 -17.53
N LYS A 117 -0.90 9.40 -16.57
CA LYS A 117 -0.05 10.54 -16.20
C LYS A 117 1.40 10.11 -15.97
N ILE A 118 2.34 10.91 -16.45
CA ILE A 118 3.78 10.73 -16.31
C ILE A 118 4.34 12.00 -15.64
N PRO A 119 5.25 11.83 -14.65
CA PRO A 119 5.98 10.61 -14.26
C PRO A 119 5.15 9.65 -13.42
N THR A 120 5.53 8.38 -13.41
CA THR A 120 4.91 7.37 -12.56
C THR A 120 5.92 6.36 -12.05
N VAL A 121 5.53 5.65 -10.97
CA VAL A 121 6.33 4.59 -10.34
C VAL A 121 5.51 3.32 -10.33
N ILE A 122 6.14 2.22 -10.72
CA ILE A 122 5.58 0.88 -10.69
C ILE A 122 6.48 0.02 -9.82
N ALA A 123 5.90 -0.67 -8.82
CA ALA A 123 6.60 -1.71 -8.06
C ALA A 123 5.95 -3.06 -8.32
N THR A 124 6.77 -4.06 -8.63
CA THR A 124 6.37 -5.45 -8.87
C THR A 124 7.10 -6.40 -7.94
N GLY A 125 6.64 -7.65 -7.81
CA GLY A 125 7.26 -8.65 -6.94
C GLY A 125 6.42 -8.96 -5.71
N GLU A 126 7.04 -9.03 -4.53
CA GLU A 126 6.37 -9.40 -3.27
C GLU A 126 5.60 -8.21 -2.65
N ILE A 127 4.73 -7.58 -3.45
CA ILE A 127 3.99 -6.36 -3.08
C ILE A 127 2.96 -6.56 -1.96
N ASP A 128 2.64 -7.81 -1.60
CA ASP A 128 1.73 -8.13 -0.49
C ASP A 128 2.36 -7.92 0.89
N LYS A 129 3.69 -7.84 0.96
CA LYS A 129 4.43 -7.71 2.21
C LYS A 129 4.56 -6.26 2.70
N PHE A 130 4.22 -5.27 1.86
CA PHE A 130 4.39 -3.85 2.22
C PHE A 130 3.30 -2.98 1.59
N ASN A 131 3.14 -1.78 2.15
CA ASN A 131 2.25 -0.75 1.61
C ASN A 131 2.99 0.59 1.63
N ILE A 132 2.85 1.37 0.56
CA ILE A 132 3.46 2.69 0.41
C ILE A 132 2.36 3.72 0.17
N GLN A 133 2.34 4.75 0.99
CA GLN A 133 1.45 5.87 0.79
C GLN A 133 1.69 6.53 -0.57
N GLY A 134 0.63 6.74 -1.34
CA GLY A 134 0.68 7.30 -2.69
C GLY A 134 0.72 6.25 -3.80
N LEU A 135 1.04 4.98 -3.52
CA LEU A 135 0.94 3.90 -4.49
C LEU A 135 -0.38 3.15 -4.30
N GLU A 136 -1.09 2.92 -5.39
CA GLU A 136 -2.32 2.16 -5.43
C GLU A 136 -2.07 0.75 -5.97
N ARG A 137 -2.72 -0.24 -5.37
CA ARG A 137 -2.65 -1.61 -5.86
C ARG A 137 -3.54 -1.78 -7.09
N LYS A 138 -2.92 -2.20 -8.18
CA LYS A 138 -3.61 -2.62 -9.41
C LYS A 138 -3.16 -4.02 -9.79
N GLN A 139 -4.06 -4.99 -9.71
CA GLN A 139 -3.72 -6.40 -9.95
C GLN A 139 -2.54 -6.86 -9.07
N ASN A 140 -1.42 -7.19 -9.69
CA ASN A 140 -0.20 -7.68 -9.03
C ASN A 140 0.94 -6.64 -9.01
N ILE A 141 0.62 -5.36 -9.07
CA ILE A 141 1.56 -4.24 -8.99
C ILE A 141 1.10 -3.17 -8.00
N LEU A 142 2.03 -2.36 -7.52
CA LEU A 142 1.74 -1.04 -6.94
C LEU A 142 2.09 0.02 -7.97
N LEU A 143 1.18 0.97 -8.19
CA LEU A 143 1.27 2.01 -9.20
C LEU A 143 1.00 3.38 -8.59
N LEU A 144 1.82 4.37 -8.93
CA LEU A 144 1.52 5.78 -8.67
C LEU A 144 0.45 6.25 -9.65
N THR A 145 -0.77 6.50 -9.16
CA THR A 145 -1.90 6.97 -9.98
C THR A 145 -2.20 8.44 -9.77
N LYS A 146 -1.94 8.95 -8.56
CA LYS A 146 -2.17 10.35 -8.21
C LYS A 146 -0.91 11.16 -8.47
N VAL A 147 -0.90 11.81 -9.62
CA VAL A 147 0.17 12.70 -10.06
C VAL A 147 -0.39 14.09 -10.18
N ASP A 148 0.15 15.02 -9.38
CA ASP A 148 -0.25 16.41 -9.41
C ASP A 148 0.31 17.12 -10.65
N PRO A 149 -0.40 18.11 -11.18
CA PRO A 149 0.10 18.89 -12.31
C PRO A 149 1.36 19.73 -11.94
N PRO A 150 2.23 20.01 -12.91
CA PRO A 150 2.19 19.55 -14.30
C PRO A 150 2.63 18.09 -14.48
N TYR A 151 2.05 17.41 -15.46
CA TYR A 151 2.40 16.05 -15.85
C TYR A 151 2.37 15.89 -17.37
N THR A 152 2.99 14.83 -17.88
CA THR A 152 2.88 14.49 -19.31
C THR A 152 1.72 13.50 -19.49
N SER A 153 0.80 13.80 -20.40
CA SER A 153 -0.25 12.88 -20.82
C SER A 153 0.31 11.92 -21.87
N PRO A 154 0.36 10.61 -21.63
CA PRO A 154 0.86 9.65 -22.61
C PRO A 154 -0.02 9.59 -23.87
N ALA A 155 -1.31 9.89 -23.74
CA ALA A 155 -2.26 9.85 -24.86
C ALA A 155 -1.99 10.96 -25.88
N THR A 156 -1.62 12.14 -25.41
CA THR A 156 -1.37 13.32 -26.27
C THR A 156 0.12 13.60 -26.48
N GLY A 157 0.99 13.04 -25.62
CA GLY A 157 2.42 13.37 -25.55
C GLY A 157 2.71 14.78 -25.06
N LYS A 158 1.67 15.53 -24.64
CA LYS A 158 1.80 16.93 -24.18
C LYS A 158 1.91 17.03 -22.68
N ILE A 159 2.53 18.13 -22.24
CA ILE A 159 2.56 18.50 -20.81
C ILE A 159 1.24 19.22 -20.51
N GLU A 160 0.53 18.71 -19.52
CA GLU A 160 -0.77 19.22 -19.08
C GLU A 160 -0.70 19.76 -17.65
N GLY A 161 -1.65 20.68 -17.32
CA GLY A 161 -1.78 21.24 -15.97
C GLY A 161 -0.78 22.35 -15.65
N ARG A 162 -0.12 22.93 -16.66
CA ARG A 162 0.63 24.18 -16.48
C ARG A 162 -0.34 25.33 -16.26
N VAL A 163 -0.11 26.08 -15.20
CA VAL A 163 -0.91 27.27 -14.86
C VAL A 163 -0.22 28.49 -15.40
N ILE A 164 -0.92 29.25 -16.26
CA ILE A 164 -0.52 30.58 -16.69
C ILE A 164 -1.36 31.57 -15.91
N LEU A 165 -0.71 32.48 -15.19
CA LEU A 165 -1.37 33.54 -14.45
C LEU A 165 -1.38 34.80 -15.29
N TYR A 166 -2.57 35.25 -15.68
CA TYR A 166 -2.78 36.55 -16.35
C TYR A 166 -3.14 37.59 -15.30
N HIS A 167 -2.33 38.63 -15.21
CA HIS A 167 -2.52 39.73 -14.32
C HIS A 167 -2.80 40.98 -15.16
N LEU A 168 -4.07 41.43 -15.19
CA LEU A 168 -4.41 42.73 -15.79
C LEU A 168 -4.00 43.84 -14.84
N LYS A 169 -3.10 44.70 -15.28
CA LYS A 169 -2.59 45.82 -14.52
C LYS A 169 -2.61 47.05 -15.38
N ASP A 170 -3.33 48.10 -14.94
CA ASP A 170 -3.27 49.42 -15.52
C ASP A 170 -2.18 50.21 -14.80
N SER A 171 -1.07 50.46 -15.50
CA SER A 171 0.07 51.20 -14.97
C SER A 171 -0.21 52.67 -14.72
N GLU A 172 -1.25 53.23 -15.36
CA GLU A 172 -1.66 54.64 -15.19
C GLU A 172 -2.70 54.85 -14.07
N CYS A 173 -3.25 53.76 -13.53
CA CYS A 173 -4.29 53.80 -12.51
C CYS A 173 -3.71 53.94 -11.09
N GLY A 174 -3.57 55.16 -10.62
CA GLY A 174 -3.10 55.46 -9.25
C GLY A 174 -4.03 55.07 -8.11
N LYS A 175 -5.27 54.61 -8.38
CA LYS A 175 -6.28 54.19 -7.40
C LYS A 175 -6.62 52.70 -7.48
N CYS A 176 -5.99 51.96 -8.39
CA CYS A 176 -6.20 50.53 -8.54
C CYS A 176 -5.59 49.75 -7.37
N ASN A 177 -6.26 48.67 -6.98
CA ASN A 177 -5.75 47.80 -5.92
C ASN A 177 -4.52 47.00 -6.41
N ASP A 178 -3.53 46.91 -5.53
CA ASP A 178 -2.40 46.02 -5.75
C ASP A 178 -2.82 44.56 -5.54
N LEU A 179 -2.71 43.75 -6.58
CA LEU A 179 -3.01 42.29 -6.55
C LEU A 179 -1.83 41.43 -6.10
N THR A 180 -0.66 42.02 -5.86
CA THR A 180 0.54 41.26 -5.42
C THR A 180 0.27 40.39 -4.19
N PRO A 181 -0.45 40.84 -3.15
CA PRO A 181 -0.76 39.97 -2.01
C PRO A 181 -1.57 38.74 -2.38
N LEU A 182 -2.57 38.89 -3.27
CA LEU A 182 -3.40 37.79 -3.75
C LEU A 182 -2.58 36.79 -4.59
N ILE A 183 -1.73 37.30 -5.47
CA ILE A 183 -0.82 36.46 -6.28
C ILE A 183 0.12 35.63 -5.37
N ASN A 184 0.68 36.29 -4.34
CA ASN A 184 1.52 35.60 -3.37
C ASN A 184 0.74 34.54 -2.57
N GLN A 185 -0.52 34.77 -2.27
CA GLN A 185 -1.39 33.79 -1.63
C GLN A 185 -1.62 32.56 -2.54
N ILE A 186 -1.89 32.77 -3.84
CA ILE A 186 -2.02 31.69 -4.82
C ILE A 186 -0.74 30.86 -4.90
N LYS A 187 0.43 31.52 -4.98
CA LYS A 187 1.73 30.86 -4.96
C LYS A 187 1.97 30.08 -3.66
N GLY A 188 1.59 30.66 -2.53
CA GLY A 188 1.71 30.03 -1.20
C GLY A 188 0.77 28.85 -0.99
N ALA A 189 -0.34 28.77 -1.74
CA ALA A 189 -1.26 27.63 -1.72
C ALA A 189 -0.74 26.39 -2.48
N GLY A 190 0.52 26.42 -2.96
CA GLY A 190 1.17 25.30 -3.65
C GLY A 190 0.88 25.23 -5.15
N VAL A 191 0.22 26.25 -5.73
CA VAL A 191 0.02 26.33 -7.18
C VAL A 191 1.34 26.64 -7.86
N LYS A 192 1.83 25.73 -8.71
CA LYS A 192 3.00 25.95 -9.55
C LYS A 192 2.61 26.77 -10.76
N ILE A 193 2.95 28.06 -10.76
CA ILE A 193 2.73 28.95 -11.89
C ILE A 193 3.89 28.75 -12.87
N TYR A 194 3.56 28.32 -14.10
CA TYR A 194 4.52 28.10 -15.18
C TYR A 194 4.95 29.42 -15.82
N GLU A 195 3.98 30.32 -16.04
CA GLU A 195 4.18 31.61 -16.66
C GLU A 195 3.29 32.67 -15.99
N GLU A 196 3.81 33.87 -15.78
CA GLU A 196 3.07 35.01 -15.28
C GLU A 196 3.10 36.11 -16.36
N LYS A 197 1.92 36.49 -16.83
CA LYS A 197 1.77 37.54 -17.84
C LYS A 197 1.05 38.75 -17.25
N ILE A 198 1.71 39.91 -17.35
CA ILE A 198 1.09 41.16 -17.02
C ILE A 198 0.55 41.76 -18.33
N ILE A 199 -0.73 42.03 -18.34
CA ILE A 199 -1.45 42.56 -19.50
C ILE A 199 -1.97 43.96 -19.15
N GLU A 200 -1.64 44.93 -19.99
CA GLU A 200 -2.22 46.29 -19.92
C GLU A 200 -3.61 46.25 -20.55
N PRO A 201 -4.63 46.85 -19.90
CA PRO A 201 -6.03 46.86 -20.39
C PRO A 201 -6.21 47.44 -21.82
N ASN A 202 -5.32 48.34 -22.20
CA ASN A 202 -5.36 48.98 -23.51
C ASN A 202 -4.53 48.27 -24.57
N SER A 203 -3.85 47.16 -24.22
CA SER A 203 -3.09 46.33 -25.16
C SER A 203 -4.02 45.48 -26.05
N GLU A 204 -3.48 44.90 -27.10
CA GLU A 204 -4.23 44.03 -28.01
C GLU A 204 -4.71 42.75 -27.29
N GLU A 205 -3.95 42.27 -26.32
CA GLU A 205 -4.28 41.09 -25.48
C GLU A 205 -5.26 41.46 -24.33
N GLY A 206 -5.40 42.72 -23.96
CA GLY A 206 -6.27 43.18 -22.87
C GLY A 206 -7.69 43.55 -23.30
N LYS A 207 -7.96 43.59 -24.60
CA LYS A 207 -9.27 43.87 -25.21
C LYS A 207 -10.02 42.60 -25.52
#